data_4df7382684ee9a32d71b437d284d2330
#
_entry.id   4df7382684ee9a32d71b437d284d2330
#
_cell.length_a   1.000
_cell.length_b   1.000
_cell.length_c   1.000
_cell.angle_alpha   90.00
_cell.angle_beta   90.00
_cell.angle_gamma   90.00
#
_symmetry.space_group_name_H-M   'P 1'
#
loop_
_entity.id
_entity.type
_entity.pdbx_description
1 polymer ?
#
loop_
_entity_poly.entity_id
_entity_poly.type
_entity_poly.pdbx_seq_one_letter_code
_entity_poly.pdbx_strand_id
1 'polypeptide(L)'
;MMTIMRETKFVCVITLILTGMLAVSVAAQVQTEVPPVIPGAKPVQVERIKIHGAALEGNLEGDAVDRDVLVFLPPSYAREKSRRYPVVYALHGYSIGAEQWSKEIHVPQTIEGAFAQGAKEMIVVLPDSKTVHNGSMYSSSVTTGDFENFIARDVVAYVDAHYRTIPKRESRGLVGHSMGGYGATRIGMKHADVFGSLYIMSPCCLSARQAGPANPELEKTLAEVKTPADSAKLGFGPRAQLATAAAWSPNPKNPPLYLDLPTKDGKPQPEVLAKWAANAPLAFLDQYIGNLRQYRAISMDVGDKDGLRGDTSKLHDAMDKYGIANSFDLYQGTHTSAVAVRFQNFVMPFFSKHLCFSKVCK
;
A
#
# COMPACT_ATOMS: atom_id res chain seq x y z
N MET A 1 -6.19 -92.56 6.99
CA MET A 1 -7.14 -91.51 7.34
C MET A 1 -6.29 -90.23 7.44
N MET A 2 -6.18 -89.42 6.31
CA MET A 2 -5.23 -88.33 6.15
C MET A 2 -6.03 -87.04 6.20
N THR A 3 -5.81 -86.23 7.22
CA THR A 3 -6.49 -84.96 7.44
C THR A 3 -5.62 -83.83 6.79
N ILE A 4 -6.16 -83.19 5.74
CA ILE A 4 -5.52 -82.10 5.02
C ILE A 4 -5.87 -80.80 5.75
N MET A 5 -4.86 -80.14 6.33
CA MET A 5 -4.98 -78.75 6.85
C MET A 5 -4.83 -77.74 5.67
N ARG A 6 -5.86 -76.95 5.48
CA ARG A 6 -5.85 -75.83 4.56
C ARG A 6 -5.27 -74.59 5.24
N GLU A 7 -4.12 -74.11 4.82
CA GLU A 7 -3.59 -72.82 5.21
C GLU A 7 -4.31 -71.68 4.47
N THR A 8 -4.95 -70.79 5.21
CA THR A 8 -5.57 -69.57 4.67
C THR A 8 -4.53 -68.42 4.75
N LYS A 9 -4.01 -67.99 3.60
CA LYS A 9 -3.12 -66.81 3.50
C LYS A 9 -3.97 -65.53 3.55
N PHE A 10 -3.82 -64.75 4.62
CA PHE A 10 -4.35 -63.40 4.72
C PHE A 10 -3.42 -62.47 3.90
N VAL A 11 -3.94 -61.90 2.80
CA VAL A 11 -3.26 -60.84 2.05
C VAL A 11 -3.72 -59.51 2.63
N CYS A 12 -2.82 -58.86 3.36
CA CYS A 12 -3.04 -57.50 3.87
C CYS A 12 -2.77 -56.48 2.73
N VAL A 13 -3.83 -55.93 2.18
CA VAL A 13 -3.72 -54.84 1.18
C VAL A 13 -3.58 -53.54 1.94
N ILE A 14 -2.36 -52.99 2.02
CA ILE A 14 -2.10 -51.65 2.54
C ILE A 14 -2.44 -50.65 1.45
N THR A 15 -3.61 -50.03 1.55
CA THR A 15 -4.00 -48.89 0.67
C THR A 15 -3.27 -47.63 1.14
N LEU A 16 -2.21 -47.25 0.43
CA LEU A 16 -1.53 -45.98 0.63
C LEU A 16 -2.44 -44.86 0.12
N ILE A 17 -3.09 -44.11 1.01
CA ILE A 17 -3.80 -42.89 0.66
C ILE A 17 -2.73 -41.77 0.51
N LEU A 18 -2.35 -41.49 -0.73
CA LEU A 18 -1.56 -40.31 -1.09
C LEU A 18 -2.48 -39.09 -0.99
N THR A 19 -2.47 -38.38 0.13
CA THR A 19 -3.06 -37.05 0.25
C THR A 19 -2.18 -36.07 -0.52
N GLY A 20 -2.48 -35.86 -1.79
CA GLY A 20 -1.90 -34.80 -2.60
C GLY A 20 -2.34 -33.46 -2.01
N MET A 21 -1.45 -32.76 -1.30
CA MET A 21 -1.61 -31.34 -1.03
C MET A 21 -1.57 -30.60 -2.37
N LEU A 22 -2.74 -30.24 -2.90
CA LEU A 22 -2.87 -29.25 -3.95
C LEU A 22 -2.36 -27.93 -3.38
N ALA A 23 -1.11 -27.58 -3.70
CA ALA A 23 -0.60 -26.24 -3.50
C ALA A 23 -1.41 -25.30 -4.41
N VAL A 24 -2.40 -24.63 -3.85
CA VAL A 24 -3.07 -23.53 -4.56
C VAL A 24 -2.03 -22.43 -4.70
N SER A 25 -1.46 -22.30 -5.89
CA SER A 25 -0.62 -21.17 -6.22
C SER A 25 -1.51 -19.91 -6.17
N VAL A 26 -1.36 -19.10 -5.14
CA VAL A 26 -1.95 -17.77 -5.11
C VAL A 26 -1.27 -16.98 -6.23
N ALA A 27 -2.03 -16.65 -7.27
CA ALA A 27 -1.51 -15.82 -8.35
C ALA A 27 -1.03 -14.48 -7.77
N ALA A 28 0.14 -14.01 -8.24
CA ALA A 28 0.70 -12.74 -7.81
C ALA A 28 -0.30 -11.60 -8.10
N GLN A 29 -0.53 -10.73 -7.10
CA GLN A 29 -1.41 -9.57 -7.23
C GLN A 29 -0.77 -8.45 -8.06
N VAL A 30 0.57 -8.32 -7.95
CA VAL A 30 1.38 -7.39 -8.75
C VAL A 30 2.24 -8.20 -9.71
N GLN A 31 1.74 -8.42 -10.91
CA GLN A 31 2.49 -9.02 -12.00
C GLN A 31 3.28 -7.93 -12.70
N THR A 32 4.56 -7.84 -12.39
CA THR A 32 5.45 -6.79 -12.90
C THR A 32 6.66 -7.36 -13.62
N GLU A 33 7.15 -6.63 -14.61
CA GLU A 33 8.50 -6.83 -15.11
C GLU A 33 9.49 -6.53 -13.99
N VAL A 34 10.41 -7.46 -13.74
CA VAL A 34 11.45 -7.31 -12.73
C VAL A 34 12.77 -6.95 -13.43
N PRO A 35 13.42 -5.83 -13.04
CA PRO A 35 14.71 -5.47 -13.63
C PRO A 35 15.73 -6.59 -13.40
N PRO A 36 16.67 -6.80 -14.34
CA PRO A 36 17.74 -7.78 -14.14
C PRO A 36 18.63 -7.40 -12.93
N VAL A 37 19.19 -8.41 -12.28
CA VAL A 37 20.17 -8.21 -11.22
C VAL A 37 21.38 -7.48 -11.81
N ILE A 38 21.78 -6.39 -11.17
CA ILE A 38 22.96 -5.62 -11.58
C ILE A 38 24.23 -6.30 -11.02
N PRO A 39 25.18 -6.71 -11.87
CA PRO A 39 26.43 -7.31 -11.41
C PRO A 39 27.19 -6.42 -10.43
N GLY A 40 27.58 -6.98 -9.28
CA GLY A 40 28.31 -6.24 -8.25
C GLY A 40 27.42 -5.36 -7.35
N ALA A 41 26.11 -5.37 -7.50
CA ALA A 41 25.18 -4.75 -6.57
C ALA A 41 25.42 -5.31 -5.15
N LYS A 42 25.51 -4.41 -4.18
CA LYS A 42 25.73 -4.79 -2.77
C LYS A 42 24.37 -5.01 -2.10
N PRO A 43 24.22 -6.09 -1.31
CA PRO A 43 22.95 -6.42 -0.69
C PRO A 43 22.52 -5.39 0.35
N VAL A 44 21.21 -5.14 0.42
CA VAL A 44 20.57 -4.43 1.52
C VAL A 44 20.30 -5.41 2.67
N GLN A 45 20.32 -4.90 3.91
CA GLN A 45 19.85 -5.66 5.07
C GLN A 45 18.35 -5.42 5.23
N VAL A 46 17.55 -6.50 5.34
CA VAL A 46 16.10 -6.41 5.54
C VAL A 46 15.76 -6.75 6.99
N GLU A 47 15.17 -5.81 7.69
CA GLU A 47 14.64 -6.00 9.04
C GLU A 47 13.12 -6.08 9.02
N ARG A 48 12.57 -7.03 9.75
CA ARG A 48 11.13 -7.22 9.95
C ARG A 48 10.82 -6.87 11.39
N ILE A 49 10.09 -5.80 11.58
CA ILE A 49 9.77 -5.26 12.91
C ILE A 49 8.25 -5.12 13.07
N LYS A 50 7.81 -4.93 14.30
CA LYS A 50 6.45 -4.50 14.60
C LYS A 50 6.49 -3.10 15.19
N ILE A 51 5.58 -2.25 14.72
CA ILE A 51 5.39 -0.91 15.27
C ILE A 51 4.00 -0.84 15.86
N HIS A 52 3.92 -0.43 17.13
CA HIS A 52 2.66 -0.12 17.78
C HIS A 52 2.09 1.16 17.18
N GLY A 53 0.90 1.06 16.60
CA GLY A 53 0.16 2.20 16.04
C GLY A 53 -0.78 2.79 17.08
N ALA A 54 -0.32 3.76 17.85
CA ALA A 54 -1.18 4.45 18.81
C ALA A 54 -2.39 5.10 18.11
N ALA A 55 -2.20 5.57 16.88
CA ALA A 55 -3.26 6.10 16.04
C ALA A 55 -4.31 5.05 15.60
N LEU A 56 -4.01 3.76 15.76
CA LEU A 56 -4.93 2.66 15.38
C LEU A 56 -5.71 2.11 16.58
N GLU A 57 -5.41 2.54 17.80
CA GLU A 57 -6.09 2.08 19.00
C GLU A 57 -7.58 2.39 18.94
N GLY A 58 -8.40 1.46 19.43
CA GLY A 58 -9.85 1.60 19.49
C GLY A 58 -10.56 1.49 18.14
N ASN A 59 -9.90 0.99 17.08
CA ASN A 59 -10.59 0.73 15.81
C ASN A 59 -11.71 -0.30 16.00
N LEU A 60 -12.86 -0.06 15.36
CA LEU A 60 -14.07 -0.83 15.61
C LEU A 60 -14.09 -2.17 14.86
N GLU A 61 -13.34 -2.34 13.78
CA GLU A 61 -13.28 -3.60 13.04
C GLU A 61 -12.31 -4.62 13.63
N GLY A 62 -11.58 -4.25 14.70
CA GLY A 62 -10.72 -5.16 15.46
C GLY A 62 -9.40 -5.50 14.78
N ASP A 63 -8.91 -4.68 13.90
CA ASP A 63 -7.59 -4.84 13.30
C ASP A 63 -6.47 -4.69 14.34
N ALA A 64 -5.41 -5.47 14.17
CA ALA A 64 -4.25 -5.38 15.04
C ALA A 64 -3.62 -3.98 15.00
N VAL A 65 -3.34 -3.41 16.16
CA VAL A 65 -2.67 -2.12 16.29
C VAL A 65 -1.15 -2.23 16.12
N ASP A 66 -0.58 -3.40 16.44
CA ASP A 66 0.83 -3.71 16.18
C ASP A 66 1.01 -4.18 14.74
N ARG A 67 1.59 -3.32 13.90
CA ARG A 67 1.70 -3.53 12.46
C ARG A 67 3.09 -4.00 12.06
N ASP A 68 3.13 -4.95 11.13
CA ASP A 68 4.38 -5.39 10.52
C ASP A 68 4.96 -4.26 9.65
N VAL A 69 6.27 -4.05 9.75
CA VAL A 69 7.00 -3.06 8.95
C VAL A 69 8.30 -3.67 8.46
N LEU A 70 8.59 -3.52 7.18
CA LEU A 70 9.88 -3.88 6.60
C LEU A 70 10.78 -2.65 6.53
N VAL A 71 12.01 -2.80 6.99
CA VAL A 71 13.03 -1.74 6.92
C VAL A 71 14.21 -2.27 6.10
N PHE A 72 14.52 -1.59 5.01
CA PHE A 72 15.62 -1.91 4.11
C PHE A 72 16.77 -0.94 4.39
N LEU A 73 17.84 -1.46 4.98
CA LEU A 73 19.02 -0.71 5.34
C LEU A 73 20.06 -0.77 4.22
N PRO A 74 20.60 0.36 3.77
CA PRO A 74 21.54 0.40 2.65
C PRO A 74 22.86 -0.31 2.96
N PRO A 75 23.64 -0.72 1.94
CA PRO A 75 24.86 -1.50 2.12
C PRO A 75 25.93 -0.87 3.03
N SER A 76 26.00 0.46 3.08
CA SER A 76 26.94 1.17 3.97
C SER A 76 26.46 1.22 5.44
N TYR A 77 25.20 0.92 5.72
CA TYR A 77 24.63 1.10 7.06
C TYR A 77 25.38 0.32 8.14
N ALA A 78 25.78 -0.93 7.89
CA ALA A 78 26.53 -1.72 8.87
C ALA A 78 27.97 -1.20 9.10
N ARG A 79 28.60 -0.58 8.10
CA ARG A 79 30.01 -0.16 8.12
C ARG A 79 30.19 1.28 8.58
N GLU A 80 29.38 2.21 8.12
CA GLU A 80 29.50 3.65 8.38
C GLU A 80 28.64 4.06 9.60
N LYS A 81 29.12 3.75 10.81
CA LYS A 81 28.36 3.89 12.06
C LYS A 81 27.93 5.34 12.39
N SER A 82 28.67 6.34 11.92
CA SER A 82 28.37 7.76 12.14
C SER A 82 27.43 8.37 11.08
N ARG A 83 27.26 7.69 9.94
CA ARG A 83 26.43 8.19 8.84
C ARG A 83 24.95 8.09 9.18
N ARG A 84 24.21 9.14 8.84
CA ARG A 84 22.75 9.18 8.88
C ARG A 84 22.19 9.23 7.48
N TYR A 85 21.00 8.72 7.30
CA TYR A 85 20.40 8.46 6.00
C TYR A 85 19.03 9.15 5.87
N PRO A 86 18.68 9.67 4.68
CA PRO A 86 17.29 9.98 4.36
C PRO A 86 16.44 8.71 4.40
N VAL A 87 15.12 8.89 4.51
CA VAL A 87 14.16 7.78 4.56
C VAL A 87 13.09 7.95 3.50
N VAL A 88 12.78 6.87 2.79
CA VAL A 88 11.63 6.76 1.89
C VAL A 88 10.62 5.81 2.49
N TYR A 89 9.41 6.30 2.72
CA TYR A 89 8.26 5.49 3.15
C TYR A 89 7.47 5.08 1.91
N ALA A 90 7.32 3.76 1.71
CA ALA A 90 6.70 3.19 0.53
C ALA A 90 5.41 2.44 0.88
N LEU A 91 4.31 2.85 0.26
CA LEU A 91 2.95 2.41 0.57
C LEU A 91 2.46 1.41 -0.46
N HIS A 92 2.04 0.22 -0.01
CA HIS A 92 1.55 -0.87 -0.86
C HIS A 92 0.12 -0.62 -1.38
N GLY A 93 -0.28 -1.38 -2.41
CA GLY A 93 -1.61 -1.35 -3.00
C GLY A 93 -2.67 -2.08 -2.17
N TYR A 94 -3.92 -2.03 -2.64
CA TYR A 94 -5.05 -2.75 -2.06
C TYR A 94 -4.86 -4.27 -2.21
N SER A 95 -5.42 -5.05 -1.29
CA SER A 95 -5.46 -6.51 -1.21
C SER A 95 -4.13 -7.23 -0.94
N ILE A 96 -3.05 -6.49 -0.85
CA ILE A 96 -1.69 -6.98 -0.61
C ILE A 96 -1.15 -6.30 0.66
N GLY A 97 -0.30 -7.00 1.43
CA GLY A 97 0.42 -6.42 2.57
C GLY A 97 1.88 -6.10 2.20
N ALA A 98 2.60 -5.47 3.12
CA ALA A 98 3.98 -5.04 2.90
C ALA A 98 4.92 -6.19 2.49
N GLU A 99 4.85 -7.33 3.18
CA GLU A 99 5.70 -8.50 2.90
C GLU A 99 5.43 -9.09 1.51
N GLN A 100 4.14 -9.22 1.13
CA GLN A 100 3.77 -9.76 -0.17
C GLN A 100 4.17 -8.78 -1.29
N TRP A 101 3.90 -7.49 -1.12
CA TRP A 101 4.29 -6.47 -2.09
C TRP A 101 5.80 -6.42 -2.29
N SER A 102 6.57 -6.48 -1.18
CA SER A 102 8.02 -6.54 -1.24
C SER A 102 8.54 -7.73 -2.05
N LYS A 103 7.90 -8.90 -1.91
CA LYS A 103 8.26 -10.10 -2.69
C LYS A 103 7.89 -9.95 -4.17
N GLU A 104 6.69 -9.48 -4.47
CA GLU A 104 6.18 -9.41 -5.83
C GLU A 104 6.90 -8.38 -6.71
N ILE A 105 7.33 -7.24 -6.13
CA ILE A 105 8.12 -6.24 -6.85
C ILE A 105 9.63 -6.36 -6.58
N HIS A 106 10.08 -7.43 -5.91
CA HIS A 106 11.49 -7.71 -5.62
C HIS A 106 12.21 -6.52 -4.96
N VAL A 107 11.63 -5.94 -3.91
CA VAL A 107 12.13 -4.68 -3.30
C VAL A 107 13.62 -4.72 -2.96
N PRO A 108 14.20 -5.78 -2.34
CA PRO A 108 15.65 -5.82 -2.13
C PRO A 108 16.44 -5.64 -3.43
N GLN A 109 16.14 -6.46 -4.45
CA GLN A 109 16.82 -6.41 -5.75
C GLN A 109 16.67 -5.05 -6.44
N THR A 110 15.48 -4.44 -6.42
CA THR A 110 15.23 -3.14 -7.06
C THR A 110 15.98 -2.01 -6.36
N ILE A 111 16.06 -2.03 -5.03
CA ILE A 111 16.84 -1.04 -4.26
C ILE A 111 18.34 -1.22 -4.51
N GLU A 112 18.84 -2.45 -4.46
CA GLU A 112 20.24 -2.81 -4.74
C GLU A 112 20.66 -2.39 -6.14
N GLY A 113 19.79 -2.67 -7.12
CA GLY A 113 19.98 -2.24 -8.51
C GLY A 113 20.07 -0.72 -8.66
N ALA A 114 19.15 0.01 -8.02
CA ALA A 114 19.16 1.47 -8.03
C ALA A 114 20.46 2.04 -7.42
N PHE A 115 20.91 1.52 -6.29
CA PHE A 115 22.18 1.95 -5.68
C PHE A 115 23.39 1.63 -6.56
N ALA A 116 23.43 0.44 -7.18
CA ALA A 116 24.48 0.06 -8.10
C ALA A 116 24.52 0.96 -9.38
N GLN A 117 23.37 1.50 -9.78
CA GLN A 117 23.24 2.46 -10.87
C GLN A 117 23.52 3.92 -10.47
N GLY A 118 23.95 4.16 -9.24
CA GLY A 118 24.37 5.48 -8.78
C GLY A 118 23.35 6.28 -7.97
N ALA A 119 22.18 5.71 -7.64
CA ALA A 119 21.30 6.32 -6.66
C ALA A 119 21.98 6.38 -5.29
N LYS A 120 21.86 7.51 -4.59
CA LYS A 120 22.43 7.68 -3.25
C LYS A 120 21.72 6.76 -2.26
N GLU A 121 22.48 6.17 -1.34
CA GLU A 121 21.96 5.26 -0.32
C GLU A 121 21.00 5.96 0.65
N MET A 122 19.84 5.38 0.84
CA MET A 122 18.78 5.81 1.75
C MET A 122 18.12 4.58 2.41
N ILE A 123 17.47 4.77 3.54
CA ILE A 123 16.64 3.75 4.17
C ILE A 123 15.30 3.74 3.44
N VAL A 124 14.74 2.53 3.18
CA VAL A 124 13.38 2.38 2.66
C VAL A 124 12.54 1.64 3.69
N VAL A 125 11.33 2.12 3.95
CA VAL A 125 10.42 1.60 4.97
C VAL A 125 9.08 1.26 4.31
N LEU A 126 8.63 0.02 4.48
CA LEU A 126 7.33 -0.47 3.98
C LEU A 126 6.44 -0.83 5.18
N PRO A 127 5.56 0.06 5.62
CA PRO A 127 4.57 -0.26 6.65
C PRO A 127 3.40 -1.07 6.07
N ASP A 128 2.93 -2.07 6.80
CA ASP A 128 1.72 -2.81 6.44
C ASP A 128 0.46 -2.02 6.85
N SER A 129 -0.43 -1.81 5.90
CA SER A 129 -1.70 -1.10 6.06
C SER A 129 -2.89 -1.93 5.56
N LYS A 130 -2.72 -3.26 5.52
CA LYS A 130 -3.77 -4.21 5.15
C LYS A 130 -4.70 -4.42 6.35
N THR A 131 -6.00 -4.17 6.16
CA THR A 131 -7.05 -4.40 7.17
C THR A 131 -7.75 -5.75 6.96
N VAL A 132 -8.70 -6.08 7.83
CA VAL A 132 -9.60 -7.23 7.65
C VAL A 132 -10.32 -7.20 6.30
N HIS A 133 -10.61 -6.00 5.77
CA HIS A 133 -11.18 -5.80 4.44
C HIS A 133 -10.12 -5.63 3.32
N ASN A 134 -8.86 -5.97 3.57
CA ASN A 134 -7.72 -5.92 2.65
C ASN A 134 -7.14 -4.53 2.35
N GLY A 135 -7.57 -3.48 3.01
CA GLY A 135 -6.98 -2.15 2.80
C GLY A 135 -7.60 -1.06 3.64
N SER A 136 -6.78 -0.19 4.18
CA SER A 136 -7.16 0.92 5.05
C SER A 136 -7.52 2.20 4.30
N MET A 137 -7.32 2.25 2.99
CA MET A 137 -7.33 3.48 2.18
C MET A 137 -6.41 4.57 2.74
N TYR A 138 -5.44 4.23 3.59
CA TYR A 138 -4.55 5.19 4.26
C TYR A 138 -5.28 6.43 4.81
N SER A 139 -6.50 6.22 5.29
CA SER A 139 -7.41 7.26 5.76
C SER A 139 -7.56 7.21 7.28
N SER A 140 -8.08 8.27 7.85
CA SER A 140 -8.48 8.32 9.26
C SER A 140 -9.94 7.89 9.40
N SER A 141 -10.22 6.86 10.18
CA SER A 141 -11.56 6.31 10.40
C SER A 141 -11.68 5.68 11.78
N VAL A 142 -12.79 5.87 12.46
CA VAL A 142 -13.06 5.15 13.71
C VAL A 142 -13.28 3.66 13.51
N THR A 143 -13.62 3.23 12.29
CA THR A 143 -13.80 1.82 11.96
C THR A 143 -12.47 1.12 11.72
N THR A 144 -11.62 1.67 10.85
CA THR A 144 -10.31 1.05 10.51
C THR A 144 -9.16 1.48 11.41
N GLY A 145 -9.29 2.60 12.14
CA GLY A 145 -8.19 3.31 12.79
C GLY A 145 -7.66 4.46 11.92
N ASP A 146 -6.80 5.29 12.49
CA ASP A 146 -6.20 6.44 11.81
C ASP A 146 -4.88 6.05 11.12
N PHE A 147 -4.98 5.39 9.97
CA PHE A 147 -3.81 5.01 9.17
C PHE A 147 -3.05 6.20 8.59
N GLU A 148 -3.69 7.36 8.46
CA GLU A 148 -3.03 8.60 8.04
C GLU A 148 -1.97 9.02 9.06
N ASN A 149 -2.36 9.12 10.36
CA ASN A 149 -1.42 9.41 11.43
C ASN A 149 -0.50 8.24 11.78
N PHE A 150 -0.96 6.99 11.64
CA PHE A 150 -0.06 5.84 11.78
C PHE A 150 1.16 5.97 10.86
N ILE A 151 0.97 6.29 9.57
CA ILE A 151 2.07 6.49 8.62
C ILE A 151 2.87 7.76 8.94
N ALA A 152 2.18 8.89 9.11
CA ALA A 152 2.83 10.20 9.21
C ALA A 152 3.45 10.49 10.58
N ARG A 153 3.02 9.81 11.64
CA ARG A 153 3.47 10.07 13.01
C ARG A 153 4.10 8.82 13.65
N ASP A 154 3.34 7.74 13.84
CA ASP A 154 3.81 6.59 14.60
C ASP A 154 5.01 5.91 13.93
N VAL A 155 4.89 5.60 12.62
CA VAL A 155 5.98 4.97 11.87
C VAL A 155 7.19 5.89 11.75
N VAL A 156 6.98 7.17 11.45
CA VAL A 156 8.08 8.16 11.33
C VAL A 156 8.81 8.33 12.66
N ALA A 157 8.08 8.49 13.76
CA ALA A 157 8.69 8.64 15.09
C ALA A 157 9.50 7.41 15.50
N TYR A 158 8.94 6.21 15.28
CA TYR A 158 9.63 4.97 15.59
C TYR A 158 10.94 4.84 14.77
N VAL A 159 10.87 5.07 13.46
CA VAL A 159 12.03 4.95 12.56
C VAL A 159 13.11 5.96 12.92
N ASP A 160 12.75 7.19 13.24
CA ASP A 160 13.72 8.20 13.67
C ASP A 160 14.37 7.89 15.02
N ALA A 161 13.64 7.23 15.94
CA ALA A 161 14.17 6.85 17.25
C ALA A 161 15.10 5.62 17.18
N HIS A 162 14.87 4.67 16.28
CA HIS A 162 15.57 3.39 16.27
C HIS A 162 16.63 3.27 15.17
N TYR A 163 16.60 4.13 14.15
CA TYR A 163 17.51 4.08 13.02
C TYR A 163 18.33 5.37 12.87
N ARG A 164 19.46 5.29 12.21
CA ARG A 164 20.30 6.46 11.93
C ARG A 164 19.75 7.28 10.77
N THR A 165 18.61 7.92 11.01
CA THR A 165 17.96 8.80 10.05
C THR A 165 18.47 10.23 10.14
N ILE A 166 18.19 11.02 9.10
CA ILE A 166 18.21 12.48 9.14
C ILE A 166 16.78 12.94 9.45
N PRO A 167 16.44 13.28 10.72
CA PRO A 167 15.05 13.49 11.16
C PRO A 167 14.50 14.85 10.73
N LYS A 168 14.48 15.12 9.43
CA LYS A 168 13.98 16.35 8.82
C LYS A 168 13.05 16.04 7.67
N ARG A 169 12.02 16.88 7.45
CA ARG A 169 11.08 16.70 6.36
C ARG A 169 11.77 16.63 4.99
N GLU A 170 12.81 17.43 4.76
CA GLU A 170 13.56 17.48 3.52
C GLU A 170 14.33 16.18 3.23
N SER A 171 14.52 15.34 4.24
CA SER A 171 15.15 14.03 4.14
C SER A 171 14.15 12.87 4.19
N ARG A 172 12.84 13.15 4.16
CA ARG A 172 11.78 12.14 4.11
C ARG A 172 11.03 12.19 2.80
N GLY A 173 10.99 11.06 2.11
CA GLY A 173 10.19 10.84 0.91
C GLY A 173 8.98 9.97 1.20
N LEU A 174 7.89 10.19 0.48
CA LEU A 174 6.70 9.34 0.51
C LEU A 174 6.39 8.87 -0.91
N VAL A 175 6.25 7.56 -1.09
CA VAL A 175 5.86 6.96 -2.37
C VAL A 175 4.77 5.92 -2.12
N GLY A 176 3.92 5.68 -3.11
CA GLY A 176 2.97 4.58 -3.03
C GLY A 176 2.39 4.23 -4.39
N HIS A 177 1.95 2.98 -4.52
CA HIS A 177 1.33 2.44 -5.72
C HIS A 177 -0.14 2.12 -5.49
N SER A 178 -1.01 2.46 -6.46
CA SER A 178 -2.44 2.13 -6.41
C SER A 178 -3.15 2.75 -5.20
N MET A 179 -3.67 1.95 -4.25
CA MET A 179 -4.16 2.43 -2.95
C MET A 179 -3.06 3.19 -2.19
N GLY A 180 -1.79 2.73 -2.27
CA GLY A 180 -0.65 3.45 -1.72
C GLY A 180 -0.40 4.78 -2.44
N GLY A 181 -0.65 4.85 -3.74
CA GLY A 181 -0.62 6.10 -4.51
C GLY A 181 -1.68 7.12 -4.05
N TYR A 182 -2.89 6.63 -3.76
CA TYR A 182 -3.90 7.42 -3.07
C TYR A 182 -3.39 7.89 -1.70
N GLY A 183 -2.81 6.97 -0.91
CA GLY A 183 -2.23 7.29 0.40
C GLY A 183 -1.13 8.34 0.31
N ALA A 184 -0.19 8.21 -0.65
CA ALA A 184 0.86 9.19 -0.88
C ALA A 184 0.29 10.57 -1.26
N THR A 185 -0.78 10.61 -2.08
CA THR A 185 -1.46 11.84 -2.46
C THR A 185 -2.14 12.49 -1.25
N ARG A 186 -2.97 11.73 -0.53
CA ARG A 186 -3.76 12.21 0.62
C ARG A 186 -2.86 12.65 1.78
N ILE A 187 -1.96 11.77 2.22
CA ILE A 187 -1.01 12.05 3.31
C ILE A 187 -0.07 13.19 2.91
N GLY A 188 0.41 13.19 1.66
CA GLY A 188 1.23 14.26 1.13
C GLY A 188 0.55 15.64 1.17
N MET A 189 -0.73 15.73 0.82
CA MET A 189 -1.51 16.97 0.94
C MET A 189 -1.60 17.47 2.39
N LYS A 190 -1.81 16.57 3.34
CA LYS A 190 -2.11 16.93 4.73
C LYS A 190 -0.89 17.06 5.63
N HIS A 191 0.18 16.31 5.35
CA HIS A 191 1.37 16.22 6.20
C HIS A 191 2.64 16.75 5.51
N ALA A 192 2.55 17.91 4.88
CA ALA A 192 3.70 18.59 4.28
C ALA A 192 4.77 19.02 5.30
N ASP A 193 4.43 19.03 6.59
CA ASP A 193 5.35 19.22 7.70
C ASP A 193 6.23 17.98 7.95
N VAL A 194 5.85 16.80 7.46
CA VAL A 194 6.55 15.52 7.67
C VAL A 194 7.42 15.13 6.49
N PHE A 195 6.89 15.23 5.27
CA PHE A 195 7.53 14.77 4.05
C PHE A 195 7.97 15.92 3.15
N GLY A 196 9.17 15.81 2.55
CA GLY A 196 9.73 16.84 1.68
C GLY A 196 9.65 16.53 0.20
N SER A 197 9.41 15.30 -0.21
CA SER A 197 9.26 14.88 -1.61
C SER A 197 8.23 13.77 -1.75
N LEU A 198 7.44 13.82 -2.83
CA LEU A 198 6.37 12.83 -3.11
C LEU A 198 6.59 12.16 -4.46
N TYR A 199 6.35 10.84 -4.51
CA TYR A 199 6.24 10.10 -5.76
C TYR A 199 4.95 9.27 -5.76
N ILE A 200 4.07 9.51 -6.73
CA ILE A 200 2.71 8.98 -6.78
C ILE A 200 2.61 8.02 -7.97
N MET A 201 2.51 6.70 -7.71
CA MET A 201 2.48 5.67 -8.75
C MET A 201 1.06 5.17 -8.97
N SER A 202 0.52 5.32 -10.19
CA SER A 202 -0.79 4.77 -10.59
C SER A 202 -1.86 4.91 -9.48
N PRO A 203 -2.13 6.11 -8.94
CA PRO A 203 -2.99 6.28 -7.76
C PRO A 203 -4.43 5.94 -8.06
N CYS A 204 -5.09 5.17 -7.19
CA CYS A 204 -6.54 4.97 -7.28
C CYS A 204 -7.32 6.11 -6.63
N CYS A 205 -8.61 6.10 -6.86
CA CYS A 205 -9.61 6.74 -5.98
C CYS A 205 -9.47 8.27 -5.83
N LEU A 206 -8.90 8.94 -6.82
CA LEU A 206 -8.67 10.39 -6.77
C LEU A 206 -9.93 11.22 -7.02
N SER A 207 -10.84 10.74 -7.88
CA SER A 207 -12.11 11.42 -8.18
C SER A 207 -13.23 10.97 -7.26
N ALA A 208 -14.14 11.89 -6.96
CA ALA A 208 -15.40 11.54 -6.30
C ALA A 208 -16.19 10.53 -7.14
N ARG A 209 -16.56 9.43 -6.52
CA ARG A 209 -17.39 8.40 -7.17
C ARG A 209 -18.85 8.83 -7.16
N GLN A 210 -19.51 8.68 -8.28
CA GLN A 210 -20.96 8.74 -8.36
C GLN A 210 -21.53 7.37 -7.99
N ALA A 211 -22.81 7.35 -7.56
CA ALA A 211 -23.52 6.10 -7.43
C ALA A 211 -23.56 5.40 -8.79
N GLY A 212 -23.05 4.18 -8.84
CA GLY A 212 -23.26 3.30 -9.97
C GLY A 212 -24.74 2.90 -10.08
N PRO A 213 -25.14 2.23 -11.17
CA PRO A 213 -26.45 1.60 -11.25
C PRO A 213 -26.63 0.61 -10.10
N ALA A 214 -27.89 0.44 -9.66
CA ALA A 214 -28.23 -0.56 -8.65
C ALA A 214 -27.67 -1.93 -9.06
N ASN A 215 -27.00 -2.60 -8.11
CA ASN A 215 -26.46 -3.95 -8.30
C ASN A 215 -27.00 -4.87 -7.20
N PRO A 216 -28.18 -5.50 -7.41
CA PRO A 216 -28.82 -6.37 -6.42
C PRO A 216 -27.94 -7.56 -6.00
N GLU A 217 -27.15 -8.13 -6.92
CA GLU A 217 -26.26 -9.24 -6.59
C GLU A 217 -25.13 -8.80 -5.65
N LEU A 218 -24.57 -7.61 -5.86
CA LEU A 218 -23.58 -7.04 -4.97
C LEU A 218 -24.18 -6.75 -3.59
N GLU A 219 -25.36 -6.13 -3.53
CA GLU A 219 -26.04 -5.85 -2.27
C GLU A 219 -26.36 -7.15 -1.50
N LYS A 220 -26.84 -8.19 -2.19
CA LYS A 220 -27.07 -9.51 -1.60
C LYS A 220 -25.77 -10.09 -1.03
N THR A 221 -24.68 -10.08 -1.82
CA THR A 221 -23.37 -10.56 -1.40
C THR A 221 -22.86 -9.82 -0.16
N LEU A 222 -23.01 -8.49 -0.11
CA LEU A 222 -22.60 -7.68 1.05
C LEU A 222 -23.49 -7.91 2.26
N ALA A 223 -24.78 -8.21 2.08
CA ALA A 223 -25.70 -8.53 3.16
C ALA A 223 -25.43 -9.88 3.84
N GLU A 224 -24.66 -10.77 3.20
CA GLU A 224 -24.22 -12.05 3.77
C GLU A 224 -23.05 -11.89 4.75
N VAL A 225 -22.35 -10.75 4.74
CA VAL A 225 -21.25 -10.44 5.66
C VAL A 225 -21.81 -10.07 7.02
N LYS A 226 -21.62 -10.95 8.01
CA LYS A 226 -22.15 -10.77 9.37
C LYS A 226 -21.10 -10.34 10.38
N THR A 227 -19.82 -10.54 10.06
CA THR A 227 -18.68 -10.07 10.84
C THR A 227 -17.62 -9.50 9.91
N PRO A 228 -16.72 -8.63 10.36
CA PRO A 228 -15.62 -8.12 9.52
C PRO A 228 -14.81 -9.25 8.88
N ALA A 229 -14.57 -10.35 9.61
CA ALA A 229 -13.82 -11.52 9.13
C ALA A 229 -14.48 -12.24 7.94
N ASP A 230 -15.81 -12.21 7.82
CA ASP A 230 -16.53 -12.83 6.71
C ASP A 230 -16.16 -12.23 5.36
N SER A 231 -15.68 -11.00 5.33
CA SER A 231 -15.22 -10.34 4.10
C SER A 231 -14.09 -11.11 3.41
N ALA A 232 -13.36 -11.98 4.13
CA ALA A 232 -12.33 -12.81 3.54
C ALA A 232 -12.86 -13.79 2.48
N LYS A 233 -14.15 -14.11 2.52
CA LYS A 233 -14.83 -15.01 1.56
C LYS A 233 -15.23 -14.28 0.26
N LEU A 234 -15.15 -12.94 0.25
CA LEU A 234 -15.58 -12.13 -0.88
C LEU A 234 -14.50 -12.03 -1.96
N GLY A 235 -14.95 -11.88 -3.20
CA GLY A 235 -14.08 -11.49 -4.31
C GLY A 235 -13.57 -10.05 -4.17
N PHE A 236 -12.65 -9.67 -5.05
CA PHE A 236 -11.95 -8.38 -5.01
C PHE A 236 -12.90 -7.17 -4.93
N GLY A 237 -13.88 -7.06 -5.81
CA GLY A 237 -14.78 -5.91 -5.91
C GLY A 237 -15.63 -5.67 -4.66
N PRO A 238 -16.43 -6.66 -4.21
CA PRO A 238 -17.22 -6.55 -2.99
C PRO A 238 -16.38 -6.24 -1.74
N ARG A 239 -15.23 -6.89 -1.60
CA ARG A 239 -14.34 -6.64 -0.46
C ARG A 239 -13.71 -5.24 -0.49
N ALA A 240 -13.34 -4.73 -1.69
CA ALA A 240 -12.86 -3.36 -1.87
C ALA A 240 -13.93 -2.31 -1.52
N GLN A 241 -15.20 -2.63 -1.78
CA GLN A 241 -16.29 -1.75 -1.37
C GLN A 241 -16.42 -1.68 0.14
N LEU A 242 -16.30 -2.80 0.86
CA LEU A 242 -16.28 -2.80 2.33
C LEU A 242 -15.09 -2.01 2.88
N ALA A 243 -13.88 -2.24 2.35
CA ALA A 243 -12.69 -1.49 2.76
C ALA A 243 -12.87 0.02 2.57
N THR A 244 -13.43 0.42 1.43
CA THR A 244 -13.70 1.83 1.15
C THR A 244 -14.76 2.39 2.10
N ALA A 245 -15.83 1.65 2.36
CA ALA A 245 -16.90 2.07 3.27
C ALA A 245 -16.39 2.16 4.72
N ALA A 246 -15.62 1.20 5.19
CA ALA A 246 -15.00 1.23 6.53
C ALA A 246 -14.10 2.46 6.72
N ALA A 247 -13.34 2.82 5.67
CA ALA A 247 -12.43 3.95 5.71
C ALA A 247 -13.13 5.32 5.54
N TRP A 248 -14.20 5.42 4.73
CA TRP A 248 -14.75 6.70 4.29
C TRP A 248 -16.17 6.99 4.74
N SER A 249 -16.92 5.97 5.11
CA SER A 249 -18.27 6.10 5.67
C SER A 249 -18.44 5.26 6.95
N PRO A 250 -17.53 5.44 7.95
CA PRO A 250 -17.67 4.76 9.23
C PRO A 250 -18.98 5.11 9.92
N ASN A 251 -19.58 4.11 10.59
CA ASN A 251 -20.79 4.30 11.38
C ASN A 251 -20.73 3.46 12.67
N PRO A 252 -20.30 4.04 13.80
CA PRO A 252 -20.25 3.36 15.10
C PRO A 252 -21.59 2.79 15.59
N LYS A 253 -22.70 3.29 15.04
CA LYS A 253 -24.06 2.85 15.38
C LYS A 253 -24.58 1.70 14.53
N ASN A 254 -23.77 1.20 13.58
CA ASN A 254 -24.12 0.12 12.67
C ASN A 254 -23.23 -1.14 12.87
N PRO A 255 -23.29 -1.79 14.06
CA PRO A 255 -22.56 -3.04 14.27
C PRO A 255 -23.16 -4.17 13.40
N PRO A 256 -22.41 -5.23 13.08
CA PRO A 256 -21.04 -5.48 13.50
C PRO A 256 -19.96 -4.93 12.54
N LEU A 257 -20.33 -4.33 11.41
CA LEU A 257 -19.38 -3.84 10.42
C LEU A 257 -18.97 -2.38 10.63
N TYR A 258 -19.75 -1.61 11.40
CA TYR A 258 -19.48 -0.21 11.74
C TYR A 258 -19.25 0.69 10.53
N LEU A 259 -19.96 0.45 9.43
CA LEU A 259 -19.86 1.20 8.18
C LEU A 259 -21.25 1.36 7.52
N ASP A 260 -21.37 2.34 6.64
CA ASP A 260 -22.52 2.54 5.76
C ASP A 260 -22.09 2.36 4.30
N LEU A 261 -22.95 1.66 3.52
CA LEU A 261 -22.73 1.44 2.09
C LEU A 261 -23.31 2.59 1.25
N PRO A 262 -22.73 2.87 0.07
CA PRO A 262 -23.19 3.95 -0.81
C PRO A 262 -24.54 3.68 -1.48
N THR A 263 -24.99 2.41 -1.44
CA THR A 263 -26.32 1.99 -1.89
C THR A 263 -26.99 1.14 -0.82
N LYS A 264 -28.31 1.27 -0.71
CA LYS A 264 -29.16 0.46 0.17
C LYS A 264 -30.50 0.23 -0.52
N ASP A 265 -30.95 -1.02 -0.60
CA ASP A 265 -32.21 -1.42 -1.25
C ASP A 265 -32.30 -0.87 -2.70
N GLY A 266 -31.20 -0.96 -3.46
CA GLY A 266 -31.08 -0.46 -4.82
C GLY A 266 -31.06 1.08 -4.95
N LYS A 267 -31.04 1.82 -3.84
CA LYS A 267 -31.09 3.29 -3.85
C LYS A 267 -29.77 3.88 -3.38
N PRO A 268 -29.25 4.91 -4.10
CA PRO A 268 -28.10 5.67 -3.63
C PRO A 268 -28.36 6.29 -2.26
N GLN A 269 -27.31 6.33 -1.43
CA GLN A 269 -27.29 6.99 -0.13
C GLN A 269 -26.53 8.33 -0.24
N PRO A 270 -27.21 9.48 -0.44
CA PRO A 270 -26.54 10.75 -0.74
C PRO A 270 -25.53 11.19 0.33
N GLU A 271 -25.84 10.96 1.61
CA GLU A 271 -24.95 11.32 2.73
C GLU A 271 -23.67 10.47 2.72
N VAL A 272 -23.76 9.18 2.38
CA VAL A 272 -22.60 8.28 2.24
C VAL A 272 -21.76 8.69 1.05
N LEU A 273 -22.39 8.99 -0.08
CA LEU A 273 -21.71 9.45 -1.28
C LEU A 273 -20.98 10.79 -1.05
N ALA A 274 -21.58 11.69 -0.27
CA ALA A 274 -20.93 12.94 0.13
C ALA A 274 -19.68 12.69 0.98
N LYS A 275 -19.71 11.73 1.93
CA LYS A 275 -18.54 11.31 2.70
C LYS A 275 -17.46 10.73 1.78
N TRP A 276 -17.83 9.91 0.81
CA TRP A 276 -16.89 9.35 -0.16
C TRP A 276 -16.26 10.42 -1.05
N ALA A 277 -17.06 11.39 -1.51
CA ALA A 277 -16.55 12.54 -2.26
C ALA A 277 -15.56 13.37 -1.45
N ALA A 278 -15.85 13.60 -0.16
CA ALA A 278 -14.95 14.34 0.75
C ALA A 278 -13.62 13.62 1.00
N ASN A 279 -13.51 12.33 0.69
CA ASN A 279 -12.27 11.56 0.78
C ASN A 279 -11.52 11.44 -0.56
N ALA A 280 -12.06 11.98 -1.65
CA ALA A 280 -11.42 11.97 -2.96
C ALA A 280 -10.44 13.15 -3.07
N PRO A 281 -9.12 12.93 -3.28
CA PRO A 281 -8.11 13.98 -3.32
C PRO A 281 -8.42 15.14 -4.27
N LEU A 282 -8.98 14.89 -5.43
CA LEU A 282 -9.36 15.93 -6.39
C LEU A 282 -10.51 16.83 -5.90
N ALA A 283 -11.29 16.38 -4.92
CA ALA A 283 -12.37 17.19 -4.34
C ALA A 283 -11.89 18.17 -3.24
N PHE A 284 -10.68 17.97 -2.70
CA PHE A 284 -10.14 18.82 -1.64
C PHE A 284 -8.72 19.36 -1.89
N LEU A 285 -8.14 19.11 -3.08
CA LEU A 285 -6.79 19.53 -3.42
C LEU A 285 -6.57 21.04 -3.22
N ASP A 286 -7.57 21.85 -3.59
CA ASP A 286 -7.53 23.31 -3.47
C ASP A 286 -7.38 23.81 -2.04
N GLN A 287 -7.80 23.03 -1.05
CA GLN A 287 -7.61 23.35 0.38
C GLN A 287 -6.14 23.16 0.82
N TYR A 288 -5.34 22.40 0.06
CA TYR A 288 -3.96 22.03 0.40
C TYR A 288 -2.89 22.59 -0.56
N ILE A 289 -3.24 23.58 -1.40
CA ILE A 289 -2.31 24.21 -2.33
C ILE A 289 -1.07 24.75 -1.58
N GLY A 290 -1.26 25.38 -0.43
CA GLY A 290 -0.19 25.90 0.39
C GLY A 290 0.77 24.83 0.89
N ASN A 291 0.25 23.64 1.22
CA ASN A 291 1.04 22.49 1.62
C ASN A 291 1.82 21.91 0.43
N LEU A 292 1.16 21.71 -0.70
CA LEU A 292 1.77 21.12 -1.89
C LEU A 292 2.90 22.00 -2.46
N ARG A 293 2.80 23.32 -2.36
CA ARG A 293 3.86 24.26 -2.76
C ARG A 293 5.12 24.18 -1.91
N GLN A 294 5.06 23.57 -0.73
CA GLN A 294 6.23 23.41 0.14
C GLN A 294 7.10 22.21 -0.24
N TYR A 295 6.63 21.31 -1.12
CA TYR A 295 7.40 20.15 -1.53
C TYR A 295 8.61 20.55 -2.39
N ARG A 296 9.74 19.89 -2.12
CA ARG A 296 10.96 20.05 -2.94
C ARG A 296 10.78 19.48 -4.34
N ALA A 297 10.01 18.40 -4.43
CA ALA A 297 9.60 17.78 -5.69
C ALA A 297 8.37 16.91 -5.50
N ILE A 298 7.51 16.90 -6.50
CA ILE A 298 6.39 15.98 -6.67
C ILE A 298 6.52 15.32 -8.02
N SER A 299 6.45 14.01 -8.09
CA SER A 299 6.38 13.26 -9.34
C SER A 299 5.20 12.30 -9.31
N MET A 300 4.61 12.04 -10.45
CA MET A 300 3.59 11.03 -10.61
C MET A 300 3.77 10.28 -11.94
N ASP A 301 3.36 9.02 -11.94
CA ASP A 301 3.37 8.22 -13.15
C ASP A 301 2.16 7.28 -13.23
N VAL A 302 1.87 6.82 -14.45
CA VAL A 302 0.79 5.85 -14.72
C VAL A 302 1.03 5.17 -16.07
N GLY A 303 0.62 3.91 -16.19
CA GLY A 303 0.66 3.20 -17.46
C GLY A 303 -0.37 3.73 -18.46
N ASP A 304 -0.03 3.75 -19.76
CA ASP A 304 -0.92 4.17 -20.85
C ASP A 304 -2.16 3.28 -21.01
N LYS A 305 -2.06 2.02 -20.55
CA LYS A 305 -3.15 1.01 -20.53
C LYS A 305 -3.74 0.81 -19.13
N ASP A 306 -3.39 1.66 -18.16
CA ASP A 306 -3.95 1.64 -16.82
C ASP A 306 -5.32 2.33 -16.80
N GLY A 307 -6.34 1.69 -16.23
CA GLY A 307 -7.66 2.28 -16.05
C GLY A 307 -7.68 3.53 -15.16
N LEU A 308 -6.62 3.75 -14.37
CA LEU A 308 -6.47 4.91 -13.48
C LEU A 308 -5.81 6.13 -14.15
N ARG A 309 -5.38 5.98 -15.42
CA ARG A 309 -4.72 7.04 -16.19
C ARG A 309 -5.48 8.37 -16.18
N GLY A 310 -6.80 8.29 -16.41
CA GLY A 310 -7.63 9.50 -16.48
C GLY A 310 -7.61 10.34 -15.21
N ASP A 311 -7.67 9.69 -14.05
CA ASP A 311 -7.63 10.39 -12.76
C ASP A 311 -6.24 10.87 -12.39
N THR A 312 -5.18 10.14 -12.77
CA THR A 312 -3.80 10.58 -12.59
C THR A 312 -3.51 11.83 -13.43
N SER A 313 -3.96 11.86 -14.70
CA SER A 313 -3.86 13.06 -15.54
C SER A 313 -4.59 14.25 -14.94
N LYS A 314 -5.81 14.06 -14.43
CA LYS A 314 -6.55 15.15 -13.74
C LYS A 314 -5.81 15.69 -12.51
N LEU A 315 -5.09 14.83 -11.77
CA LEU A 315 -4.28 15.27 -10.63
C LEU A 315 -3.13 16.16 -11.10
N HIS A 316 -2.43 15.77 -12.17
CA HIS A 316 -1.41 16.57 -12.81
C HIS A 316 -1.96 17.92 -13.27
N ASP A 317 -3.04 17.91 -14.06
CA ASP A 317 -3.69 19.13 -14.58
C ASP A 317 -4.14 20.06 -13.44
N ALA A 318 -4.66 19.50 -12.35
CA ALA A 318 -5.07 20.28 -11.19
C ALA A 318 -3.88 20.92 -10.47
N MET A 319 -2.76 20.21 -10.35
CA MET A 319 -1.53 20.78 -9.78
C MET A 319 -0.98 21.91 -10.68
N ASP A 320 -0.94 21.70 -11.99
CA ASP A 320 -0.49 22.73 -12.96
C ASP A 320 -1.39 23.95 -12.92
N LYS A 321 -2.71 23.77 -12.88
CA LYS A 321 -3.69 24.86 -12.75
C LYS A 321 -3.41 25.78 -11.55
N TYR A 322 -2.94 25.19 -10.44
CA TYR A 322 -2.61 25.96 -9.23
C TYR A 322 -1.12 26.36 -9.13
N GLY A 323 -0.34 26.15 -10.18
CA GLY A 323 1.09 26.47 -10.21
C GLY A 323 1.91 25.67 -9.18
N ILE A 324 1.54 24.42 -8.94
CA ILE A 324 2.29 23.49 -8.09
C ILE A 324 3.27 22.74 -8.99
N ALA A 325 4.56 22.95 -8.76
CA ALA A 325 5.60 22.29 -9.55
C ALA A 325 5.53 20.75 -9.36
N ASN A 326 5.34 20.05 -10.45
CA ASN A 326 5.26 18.60 -10.47
C ASN A 326 5.79 18.02 -11.79
N SER A 327 6.03 16.72 -11.84
CA SER A 327 6.32 16.00 -13.09
C SER A 327 5.34 14.85 -13.26
N PHE A 328 4.95 14.58 -14.49
CA PHE A 328 4.05 13.51 -14.87
C PHE A 328 4.67 12.67 -16.00
N ASP A 329 4.66 11.35 -15.82
CA ASP A 329 5.17 10.39 -16.81
C ASP A 329 4.09 9.37 -17.17
N LEU A 330 3.70 9.34 -18.44
CA LEU A 330 2.80 8.35 -19.02
C LEU A 330 3.64 7.28 -19.73
N TYR A 331 3.88 6.15 -19.06
CA TYR A 331 4.71 5.09 -19.61
C TYR A 331 3.88 4.01 -20.31
N GLN A 332 4.53 3.21 -21.16
CA GLN A 332 3.88 2.05 -21.78
C GLN A 332 3.71 0.94 -20.74
N GLY A 333 2.46 0.61 -20.41
CA GLY A 333 2.18 -0.44 -19.43
C GLY A 333 0.76 -0.43 -18.89
N THR A 334 0.48 -1.46 -18.10
CA THR A 334 -0.77 -1.63 -17.36
C THR A 334 -0.60 -1.15 -15.91
N HIS A 335 -1.62 -1.36 -15.07
CA HIS A 335 -1.60 -0.99 -13.65
C HIS A 335 -0.42 -1.56 -12.86
N THR A 336 0.05 -2.77 -13.21
CA THR A 336 1.09 -3.47 -12.43
C THR A 336 2.34 -3.82 -13.23
N SER A 337 2.29 -3.76 -14.56
CA SER A 337 3.32 -4.37 -15.44
C SER A 337 4.74 -3.82 -15.24
N ALA A 338 4.90 -2.59 -14.76
CA ALA A 338 6.20 -1.94 -14.65
C ALA A 338 6.57 -1.49 -13.22
N VAL A 339 5.85 -1.90 -12.19
CA VAL A 339 6.04 -1.38 -10.82
C VAL A 339 7.48 -1.55 -10.33
N ALA A 340 8.09 -2.73 -10.49
CA ALA A 340 9.47 -2.97 -10.06
C ALA A 340 10.48 -2.16 -10.88
N VAL A 341 10.30 -2.11 -12.20
CA VAL A 341 11.15 -1.30 -13.11
C VAL A 341 11.06 0.18 -12.74
N ARG A 342 9.84 0.68 -12.50
CA ARG A 342 9.61 2.08 -12.09
C ARG A 342 10.25 2.36 -10.74
N PHE A 343 10.12 1.44 -9.79
CA PHE A 343 10.70 1.60 -8.46
C PHE A 343 12.23 1.72 -8.52
N GLN A 344 12.92 0.84 -9.27
CA GLN A 344 14.36 0.87 -9.43
C GLN A 344 14.84 2.11 -10.21
N ASN A 345 14.25 2.36 -11.40
CA ASN A 345 14.85 3.24 -12.40
C ASN A 345 14.29 4.68 -12.36
N PHE A 346 13.20 4.93 -11.60
CA PHE A 346 12.57 6.26 -11.54
C PHE A 346 12.35 6.71 -10.09
N VAL A 347 11.73 5.90 -9.23
CA VAL A 347 11.42 6.26 -7.84
C VAL A 347 12.71 6.48 -7.03
N MET A 348 13.61 5.51 -7.03
CA MET A 348 14.87 5.62 -6.26
C MET A 348 15.78 6.76 -6.78
N PRO A 349 16.00 6.94 -8.10
CA PRO A 349 16.70 8.11 -8.63
C PRO A 349 16.03 9.44 -8.31
N PHE A 350 14.70 9.51 -8.35
CA PHE A 350 13.97 10.71 -7.95
C PHE A 350 14.30 11.12 -6.51
N PHE A 351 14.18 10.20 -5.55
CA PHE A 351 14.54 10.50 -4.17
C PHE A 351 16.02 10.76 -3.97
N SER A 352 16.89 10.08 -4.72
CA SER A 352 18.34 10.36 -4.73
C SER A 352 18.67 11.79 -5.14
N LYS A 353 17.88 12.37 -6.03
CA LYS A 353 18.04 13.74 -6.52
C LYS A 353 17.44 14.78 -5.56
N HIS A 354 16.27 14.50 -5.00
CA HIS A 354 15.45 15.51 -4.33
C HIS A 354 15.47 15.46 -2.80
N LEU A 355 15.87 14.35 -2.18
CA LEU A 355 16.05 14.31 -0.73
C LEU A 355 17.33 15.01 -0.30
N CYS A 356 17.32 15.50 0.94
CA CYS A 356 18.51 16.04 1.59
C CYS A 356 19.31 14.93 2.26
N PHE A 357 20.59 14.81 1.89
CA PHE A 357 21.52 13.78 2.38
C PHE A 357 22.52 14.31 3.44
N SER A 358 22.33 15.52 3.91
CA SER A 358 23.20 16.15 4.90
C SER A 358 22.38 16.79 6.04
N LYS A 359 23.05 17.10 7.15
CA LYS A 359 22.41 17.82 8.26
C LYS A 359 21.96 19.22 7.89
N VAL A 360 22.60 19.83 6.90
CA VAL A 360 22.27 21.16 6.38
C VAL A 360 21.75 20.97 4.94
N CYS A 361 20.46 21.22 4.74
CA CYS A 361 19.84 21.19 3.42
C CYS A 361 19.95 22.60 2.78
N LYS A 362 20.53 22.65 1.60
CA LYS A 362 20.50 23.85 0.77
C LYS A 362 19.26 23.86 -0.11
#